data_f4db31d0d185f66acfde8992696fdd85
#
_entry.id   f4db31d0d185f66acfde8992696fdd85
#
_cell.length_a   1.000
_cell.length_b   1.000
_cell.length_c   1.000
_cell.angle_alpha   90.00
_cell.angle_beta   90.00
_cell.angle_gamma   90.00
#
_symmetry.space_group_name_H-M   'P 1'
#
loop_
_entity.id
_entity.type
_entity.pdbx_description
1 polymer ?
#
loop_
_entity_poly.entity_id
_entity_poly.type
_entity_poly.pdbx_seq_one_letter_code
_entity_poly.pdbx_strand_id
1 'polypeptide(L)'
;MGREYFSSNPAMPFADAVLVDGKTLYLSGRIGMVAGKLAVPESVEEEAHLVMKDVARVLALAGMGMDDLVQLQVFCSDVGLWERFNAVYRTYFSGQLPPRAFLGSGTLLFGARFELQGVAVKSS
;
A
#
# COMPACT_ATOMS: atom_id res chain seq x y z
N MET A 1 9.25 -16.90 -15.50
CA MET A 1 10.00 -17.62 -14.54
C MET A 1 10.98 -16.75 -13.82
N GLY A 2 10.93 -16.73 -12.61
CA GLY A 2 11.85 -15.98 -11.82
C GLY A 2 11.23 -14.77 -11.18
N ARG A 3 12.08 -13.90 -10.71
CA ARG A 3 11.67 -12.78 -9.87
C ARG A 3 12.23 -11.49 -10.43
N GLU A 4 11.39 -10.48 -10.43
CA GLU A 4 11.79 -9.13 -10.79
C GLU A 4 11.53 -8.22 -9.60
N TYR A 5 12.60 -7.60 -9.07
CA TYR A 5 12.51 -6.73 -7.91
C TYR A 5 12.39 -5.28 -8.34
N PHE A 6 11.55 -4.52 -7.64
CA PHE A 6 11.39 -3.09 -7.87
C PHE A 6 11.85 -2.33 -6.64
N SER A 7 12.83 -1.45 -6.81
CA SER A 7 13.40 -0.69 -5.71
C SER A 7 13.54 0.77 -6.14
N SER A 8 12.64 1.62 -5.68
CA SER A 8 12.65 3.04 -6.02
C SER A 8 13.74 3.78 -5.28
N ASN A 9 14.13 3.30 -4.10
CA ASN A 9 15.13 3.95 -3.26
C ASN A 9 16.15 2.89 -2.82
N PRO A 10 17.34 2.85 -3.46
CA PRO A 10 18.34 1.84 -3.13
C PRO A 10 18.93 1.99 -1.73
N ALA A 11 18.70 3.10 -1.04
CA ALA A 11 19.14 3.27 0.34
C ALA A 11 18.27 2.49 1.33
N MET A 12 17.06 2.06 0.92
CA MET A 12 16.19 1.28 1.79
C MET A 12 16.65 -0.17 1.88
N PRO A 13 16.54 -0.82 3.06
CA PRO A 13 16.96 -2.21 3.24
C PRO A 13 15.94 -3.22 2.72
N PHE A 14 15.08 -2.83 1.78
CA PHE A 14 14.06 -3.71 1.19
C PHE A 14 13.63 -3.16 -0.16
N ALA A 15 13.13 -4.06 -1.02
CA ALA A 15 12.52 -3.66 -2.28
C ALA A 15 11.09 -3.16 -2.04
N ASP A 16 10.58 -2.34 -2.95
CA ASP A 16 9.18 -1.93 -2.90
C ASP A 16 8.25 -3.11 -3.16
N ALA A 17 8.66 -4.00 -4.06
CA ALA A 17 7.86 -5.16 -4.44
C ALA A 17 8.70 -6.17 -5.19
N VAL A 18 8.19 -7.39 -5.30
CA VAL A 18 8.76 -8.41 -6.18
C VAL A 18 7.65 -9.02 -7.04
N LEU A 19 7.92 -9.10 -8.34
CA LEU A 19 7.03 -9.76 -9.30
C LEU A 19 7.55 -11.18 -9.52
N VAL A 20 6.70 -12.17 -9.28
CA VAL A 20 7.06 -13.59 -9.38
C VAL A 20 6.41 -14.17 -10.63
N ASP A 21 7.25 -14.77 -11.48
CA ASP A 21 6.84 -15.44 -12.72
C ASP A 21 6.01 -14.54 -13.63
N GLY A 22 6.27 -13.24 -13.59
CA GLY A 22 5.57 -12.26 -14.40
C GLY A 22 4.09 -12.10 -14.06
N LYS A 23 3.64 -12.62 -12.92
CA LYS A 23 2.21 -12.72 -12.65
C LYS A 23 1.80 -12.20 -11.27
N THR A 24 2.50 -12.58 -10.22
CA THR A 24 2.11 -12.27 -8.84
C THR A 24 3.06 -11.25 -8.23
N LEU A 25 2.52 -10.15 -7.76
CA LEU A 25 3.30 -9.06 -7.17
C LEU A 25 3.07 -9.05 -5.65
N TYR A 26 4.17 -9.09 -4.91
CA TYR A 26 4.16 -8.97 -3.46
C TYR A 26 4.70 -7.60 -3.09
N LEU A 27 3.91 -6.80 -2.40
CA LEU A 27 4.30 -5.44 -2.01
C LEU A 27 4.86 -5.44 -0.60
N SER A 28 5.93 -4.69 -0.40
CA SER A 28 6.37 -4.32 0.95
C SER A 28 5.35 -3.39 1.59
N GLY A 29 5.40 -3.27 2.90
CA GLY A 29 4.55 -2.33 3.61
C GLY A 29 4.74 -0.91 3.09
N ARG A 30 3.64 -0.22 2.81
CA ARG A 30 3.62 1.15 2.29
C ARG A 30 3.07 2.10 3.34
N ILE A 31 3.69 3.26 3.43
CA ILE A 31 3.31 4.33 4.36
C ILE A 31 3.09 5.60 3.54
N GLY A 32 2.13 6.42 3.95
CA GLY A 32 1.81 7.67 3.25
C GLY A 32 2.67 8.83 3.70
N MET A 33 3.94 8.82 3.30
CA MET A 33 4.86 9.89 3.67
C MET A 33 4.76 11.08 2.73
N VAL A 34 4.99 12.27 3.30
CA VAL A 34 5.09 13.49 2.52
C VAL A 34 6.36 13.43 1.68
N ALA A 35 6.27 13.82 0.41
CA ALA A 35 7.41 13.78 -0.50
C ALA A 35 8.60 14.56 0.09
N GLY A 36 9.78 13.91 0.09
CA GLY A 36 11.01 14.51 0.59
C GLY A 36 11.12 14.59 2.10
N LYS A 37 10.18 14.00 2.84
CA LYS A 37 10.21 14.05 4.30
C LYS A 37 10.06 12.64 4.88
N LEU A 38 10.64 12.43 6.06
CA LEU A 38 10.43 11.21 6.83
C LEU A 38 9.28 11.45 7.82
N ALA A 39 8.12 11.79 7.28
CA ALA A 39 6.97 12.14 8.09
C ALA A 39 5.68 11.97 7.29
N VAL A 40 4.61 11.63 7.99
CA VAL A 40 3.26 11.61 7.42
C VAL A 40 2.60 12.98 7.63
N PRO A 41 1.57 13.33 6.83
CA PRO A 41 0.89 14.62 7.01
C PRO A 41 0.05 14.62 8.30
N GLU A 42 -0.32 15.79 8.76
CA GLU A 42 -1.17 15.92 9.95
C GLU A 42 -2.59 15.42 9.68
N SER A 43 -3.10 15.63 8.49
CA SER A 43 -4.46 15.20 8.12
C SER A 43 -4.52 13.70 7.92
N VAL A 44 -5.46 13.05 8.60
CA VAL A 44 -5.72 11.62 8.47
C VAL A 44 -6.12 11.29 7.02
N GLU A 45 -7.00 12.09 6.43
CA GLU A 45 -7.47 11.86 5.06
C GLU A 45 -6.34 12.02 4.05
N GLU A 46 -5.48 13.02 4.25
CA GLU A 46 -4.35 13.22 3.37
C GLU A 46 -3.38 12.05 3.46
N GLU A 47 -3.12 11.56 4.66
CA GLU A 47 -2.26 10.38 4.83
C GLU A 47 -2.87 9.15 4.15
N ALA A 48 -4.18 8.95 4.31
CA ALA A 48 -4.87 7.85 3.65
C ALA A 48 -4.70 7.94 2.12
N HIS A 49 -4.88 9.13 1.56
CA HIS A 49 -4.65 9.33 0.13
C HIS A 49 -3.21 9.04 -0.27
N LEU A 50 -2.25 9.51 0.51
CA LEU A 50 -0.83 9.32 0.17
C LEU A 50 -0.44 7.84 0.17
N VAL A 51 -0.91 7.07 1.16
CA VAL A 51 -0.58 5.65 1.19
C VAL A 51 -1.26 4.90 0.03
N MET A 52 -2.50 5.24 -0.31
CA MET A 52 -3.18 4.62 -1.44
C MET A 52 -2.50 4.96 -2.76
N LYS A 53 -2.07 6.21 -2.93
CA LYS A 53 -1.33 6.62 -4.12
C LYS A 53 0.01 5.90 -4.22
N ASP A 54 0.68 5.67 -3.09
CA ASP A 54 1.94 4.94 -3.10
C ASP A 54 1.74 3.48 -3.49
N VAL A 55 0.68 2.85 -3.00
CA VAL A 55 0.32 1.49 -3.43
C VAL A 55 0.08 1.46 -4.93
N ALA A 56 -0.68 2.42 -5.46
CA ALA A 56 -0.95 2.50 -6.90
C ALA A 56 0.33 2.70 -7.71
N ARG A 57 1.25 3.51 -7.20
CA ARG A 57 2.54 3.76 -7.85
C ARG A 57 3.35 2.47 -7.96
N VAL A 58 3.42 1.70 -6.88
CA VAL A 58 4.19 0.45 -6.87
C VAL A 58 3.56 -0.57 -7.81
N LEU A 59 2.24 -0.69 -7.80
CA LEU A 59 1.53 -1.57 -8.75
C LEU A 59 1.86 -1.20 -10.20
N ALA A 60 1.91 0.09 -10.50
CA ALA A 60 2.18 0.57 -11.86
C ALA A 60 3.59 0.18 -12.33
N LEU A 61 4.56 0.04 -11.42
CA LEU A 61 5.90 -0.43 -11.78
C LEU A 61 5.85 -1.80 -12.45
N ALA A 62 4.90 -2.63 -12.08
CA ALA A 62 4.72 -3.96 -12.65
C ALA A 62 3.64 -3.99 -13.74
N GLY A 63 3.16 -2.84 -14.19
CA GLY A 63 2.10 -2.77 -15.20
C GLY A 63 0.74 -3.16 -14.66
N MET A 64 0.51 -3.00 -13.36
CA MET A 64 -0.73 -3.39 -12.70
C MET A 64 -1.47 -2.17 -12.16
N GLY A 65 -2.73 -2.36 -11.79
CA GLY A 65 -3.54 -1.34 -11.17
C GLY A 65 -4.19 -1.82 -9.88
N MET A 66 -4.96 -0.95 -9.25
CA MET A 66 -5.60 -1.24 -7.96
C MET A 66 -6.53 -2.45 -8.03
N ASP A 67 -7.19 -2.65 -9.17
CA ASP A 67 -8.13 -3.77 -9.33
C ASP A 67 -7.43 -5.13 -9.46
N ASP A 68 -6.11 -5.14 -9.58
CA ASP A 68 -5.33 -6.38 -9.56
C ASP A 68 -5.00 -6.87 -8.16
N LEU A 69 -5.25 -6.05 -7.14
CA LEU A 69 -5.04 -6.47 -5.75
C LEU A 69 -6.01 -7.59 -5.38
N VAL A 70 -5.46 -8.68 -4.86
CA VAL A 70 -6.25 -9.84 -4.42
C VAL A 70 -6.25 -10.01 -2.91
N GLN A 71 -5.39 -9.28 -2.21
CA GLN A 71 -5.34 -9.29 -0.75
C GLN A 71 -4.66 -8.02 -0.26
N LEU A 72 -5.19 -7.46 0.81
CA LEU A 72 -4.57 -6.33 1.50
C LEU A 72 -4.61 -6.54 3.00
N GLN A 73 -3.59 -6.03 3.66
CA GLN A 73 -3.58 -5.87 5.11
C GLN A 73 -3.37 -4.39 5.39
N VAL A 74 -4.22 -3.84 6.24
CA VAL A 74 -4.11 -2.46 6.70
C VAL A 74 -3.77 -2.50 8.18
N PHE A 75 -2.57 -2.06 8.51
CA PHE A 75 -2.15 -1.88 9.89
C PHE A 75 -2.46 -0.46 10.30
N CYS A 76 -3.15 -0.29 11.41
CA CYS A 76 -3.59 1.03 11.85
C CYS A 76 -3.22 1.26 13.32
N SER A 77 -2.60 2.39 13.59
CA SER A 77 -2.17 2.71 14.96
C SER A 77 -3.36 3.01 15.87
N ASP A 78 -4.52 3.35 15.30
CA ASP A 78 -5.74 3.64 16.05
C ASP A 78 -6.94 3.16 15.23
N VAL A 79 -7.55 2.04 15.62
CA VAL A 79 -8.67 1.44 14.86
C VAL A 79 -9.91 2.33 14.85
N GLY A 80 -9.99 3.35 15.69
CA GLY A 80 -11.05 4.35 15.61
C GLY A 80 -11.04 5.15 14.32
N LEU A 81 -9.97 5.06 13.54
CA LEU A 81 -9.85 5.72 12.24
C LEU A 81 -10.46 4.91 11.08
N TRP A 82 -11.08 3.78 11.38
CA TRP A 82 -11.68 2.87 10.40
C TRP A 82 -12.57 3.57 9.37
N GLU A 83 -13.55 4.34 9.85
CA GLU A 83 -14.51 4.97 8.92
C GLU A 83 -13.84 6.03 8.04
N ARG A 84 -12.97 6.83 8.64
CA ARG A 84 -12.26 7.89 7.90
C ARG A 84 -11.34 7.30 6.83
N PHE A 85 -10.64 6.22 7.18
CA PHE A 85 -9.79 5.54 6.22
C PHE A 85 -10.63 4.94 5.10
N ASN A 86 -11.71 4.25 5.43
CA ASN A 86 -12.56 3.57 4.46
C ASN A 86 -13.17 4.53 3.44
N ALA A 87 -13.52 5.74 3.85
CA ALA A 87 -14.08 6.74 2.94
C ALA A 87 -13.10 7.09 1.82
N VAL A 88 -11.81 7.19 2.14
CA VAL A 88 -10.75 7.42 1.15
C VAL A 88 -10.48 6.14 0.35
N TYR A 89 -10.33 5.04 1.03
CA TYR A 89 -9.98 3.74 0.46
C TYR A 89 -10.92 3.35 -0.69
N ARG A 90 -12.23 3.49 -0.48
CA ARG A 90 -13.23 3.10 -1.47
C ARG A 90 -13.07 3.83 -2.79
N THR A 91 -12.54 5.05 -2.77
CA THR A 91 -12.41 5.85 -3.99
C THR A 91 -11.35 5.34 -4.94
N TYR A 92 -10.51 4.37 -4.51
CA TYR A 92 -9.42 3.84 -5.32
C TYR A 92 -9.77 2.58 -6.09
N PHE A 93 -10.99 2.06 -5.93
CA PHE A 93 -11.41 0.83 -6.60
C PHE A 93 -12.64 1.10 -7.47
N SER A 94 -12.61 0.60 -8.70
CA SER A 94 -13.71 0.76 -9.64
C SER A 94 -14.55 -0.50 -9.75
N GLY A 95 -14.02 -1.66 -9.33
CA GLY A 95 -14.71 -2.94 -9.42
C GLY A 95 -14.89 -3.57 -8.04
N GLN A 96 -14.52 -4.82 -7.93
CA GLN A 96 -14.60 -5.54 -6.67
C GLN A 96 -13.59 -5.01 -5.67
N LEU A 97 -14.02 -4.86 -4.43
CA LEU A 97 -13.09 -4.56 -3.34
C LEU A 97 -12.33 -5.83 -2.99
N PRO A 98 -11.01 -5.76 -2.84
CA PRO A 98 -10.24 -6.95 -2.48
C PRO A 98 -10.51 -7.39 -1.05
N PRO A 99 -10.36 -8.69 -0.75
CA PRO A 99 -10.40 -9.15 0.63
C PRO A 99 -9.30 -8.47 1.44
N ARG A 100 -9.62 -8.11 2.67
CA ARG A 100 -8.74 -7.24 3.46
C ARG A 100 -8.87 -7.56 4.94
N ALA A 101 -7.74 -7.47 5.66
CA ALA A 101 -7.75 -7.37 7.10
C ALA A 101 -7.43 -5.92 7.49
N PHE A 102 -8.10 -5.42 8.52
CA PHE A 102 -7.82 -4.11 9.10
C PHE A 102 -7.46 -4.36 10.57
N LEU A 103 -6.20 -4.11 10.91
CA LEU A 103 -5.60 -4.57 12.16
C LEU A 103 -5.10 -3.39 12.98
N GLY A 104 -5.40 -3.43 14.27
CA GLY A 104 -4.74 -2.53 15.20
C GLY A 104 -3.28 -2.94 15.33
N SER A 105 -2.37 -1.96 15.19
CA SER A 105 -0.96 -2.28 15.25
C SER A 105 -0.31 -1.58 16.44
N GLY A 106 0.27 -1.17 16.99
CA GLY A 106 0.96 -0.27 17.86
C GLY A 106 1.59 0.83 17.03
N THR A 107 2.65 1.39 17.53
CA THR A 107 3.35 2.48 16.85
C THR A 107 3.93 2.00 15.53
N LEU A 108 3.68 2.76 14.48
CA LEU A 108 4.26 2.54 13.16
C LEU A 108 5.40 3.52 12.93
N LEU A 109 6.25 3.23 11.93
CA LEU A 109 7.39 4.08 11.62
C LEU A 109 6.95 5.49 11.21
N PHE A 110 7.74 6.47 11.55
CA PHE A 110 7.60 7.88 11.13
C PHE A 110 6.26 8.50 11.54
N GLY A 111 5.67 8.01 12.63
CA GLY A 111 4.39 8.52 13.10
C GLY A 111 3.21 8.14 12.24
N ALA A 112 3.37 7.13 11.37
CA ALA A 112 2.30 6.70 10.48
C ALA A 112 1.11 6.18 11.24
N ARG A 113 -0.08 6.50 10.75
CA ARG A 113 -1.33 5.94 11.24
C ARG A 113 -1.76 4.72 10.46
N PHE A 114 -1.29 4.60 9.21
CA PHE A 114 -1.66 3.50 8.31
C PHE A 114 -0.43 2.92 7.65
N GLU A 115 -0.39 1.61 7.55
CA GLU A 115 0.59 0.90 6.73
C GLU A 115 -0.14 -0.19 5.97
N LEU A 116 0.06 -0.25 4.65
CA LEU A 116 -0.60 -1.22 3.79
C LEU A 116 0.40 -2.18 3.19
N GLN A 117 0.03 -3.46 3.18
CA GLN A 117 0.79 -4.52 2.55
C GLN A 117 -0.19 -5.37 1.75
N GLY A 118 0.23 -5.89 0.61
CA GLY A 118 -0.70 -6.65 -0.19
C GLY A 118 -0.07 -7.52 -1.26
N VAL A 119 -0.94 -8.24 -1.94
CA VAL A 119 -0.60 -9.13 -3.05
C VAL A 119 -1.50 -8.80 -4.21
N ALA A 120 -0.91 -8.71 -5.40
CA ALA A 120 -1.66 -8.47 -6.64
C ALA A 120 -1.33 -9.56 -7.65
N VAL A 121 -2.30 -9.87 -8.51
CA VAL A 121 -2.13 -10.88 -9.56
C VAL A 121 -2.59 -10.27 -10.86
N LYS A 122 -1.76 -10.35 -11.90
CA LYS A 122 -2.11 -9.82 -13.22
C LYS A 122 -3.33 -10.54 -13.78
N SER A 123 -4.22 -9.76 -14.34
CA SER A 123 -5.33 -10.31 -15.13
C SER A 123 -4.79 -11.02 -16.35
N SER A 124 -5.40 -12.11 -16.73
CA SER A 124 -5.00 -12.85 -17.91
C SER A 124 -5.70 -12.33 -19.15
#